data_9561ea433b41dc0d3330f0667fd61674
#
_entry.id   9561ea433b41dc0d3330f0667fd61674
#
_cell.length_a   1.000
_cell.length_b   1.000
_cell.length_c   1.000
_cell.angle_alpha   90.00
_cell.angle_beta   90.00
_cell.angle_gamma   90.00
#
_symmetry.space_group_name_H-M   'P 1'
#
loop_
_entity.id
_entity.type
_entity.pdbx_description
1 polymer ?
#
loop_
_entity_poly.entity_id
_entity_poly.type
_entity_poly.pdbx_seq_one_letter_code
_entity_poly.pdbx_strand_id
1 'polypeptide(L)'
;MWFKNLHADVKAAKANDPAARNSFEVLLTYSGVHALAWHRLAYRLHKIKFKLLARCISQFARFLTGIEIHPAAKIEGGVFIDHGSGVVIGETAEVHKGTVIYQGVTLGGTGKERGKRHPTIMENVTLSAGAKVLGGFTVGEGAKIGAGAVVLKEVPPYATVVGVPGRVVRVRPPEMHDSTHAGIIANTALSFEAKEEMAKQAAIEAEKKRNEKK
;
A
#
# COMPACT_ATOMS: atom_id res chain seq x y z
N MET A 1 -7.66 13.23 -19.21
CA MET A 1 -7.02 12.79 -17.95
C MET A 1 -7.75 11.60 -17.30
N TRP A 2 -9.11 11.57 -17.18
CA TRP A 2 -9.84 10.46 -16.55
C TRP A 2 -9.61 9.10 -17.23
N PHE A 3 -9.83 8.99 -18.54
CA PHE A 3 -9.61 7.75 -19.31
C PHE A 3 -8.15 7.28 -19.27
N LYS A 4 -7.18 8.21 -19.30
CA LYS A 4 -5.75 7.87 -19.19
C LYS A 4 -5.44 7.20 -17.84
N ASN A 5 -5.99 7.72 -16.75
CA ASN A 5 -5.79 7.15 -15.42
C ASN A 5 -6.49 5.80 -15.26
N LEU A 6 -7.74 5.67 -15.77
CA LEU A 6 -8.46 4.39 -15.76
C LEU A 6 -7.70 3.31 -16.53
N HIS A 7 -7.17 3.65 -17.71
CA HIS A 7 -6.33 2.74 -18.49
C HIS A 7 -5.07 2.33 -17.72
N ALA A 8 -4.42 3.27 -17.03
CA ALA A 8 -3.25 2.99 -16.20
C ALA A 8 -3.58 2.04 -15.03
N ASP A 9 -4.76 2.20 -14.39
CA ASP A 9 -5.20 1.32 -13.30
C ASP A 9 -5.49 -0.10 -13.79
N VAL A 10 -6.17 -0.23 -14.92
CA VAL A 10 -6.41 -1.55 -15.56
C VAL A 10 -5.09 -2.22 -15.93
N LYS A 11 -4.13 -1.45 -16.45
CA LYS A 11 -2.78 -1.96 -16.74
C LYS A 11 -2.05 -2.40 -15.48
N ALA A 12 -2.14 -1.61 -14.41
CA ALA A 12 -1.54 -1.95 -13.11
C ALA A 12 -2.15 -3.23 -12.53
N ALA A 13 -3.48 -3.40 -12.58
CA ALA A 13 -4.14 -4.63 -12.14
C ALA A 13 -3.63 -5.84 -12.91
N LYS A 14 -3.57 -5.77 -14.25
CA LYS A 14 -3.05 -6.86 -15.08
C LYS A 14 -1.58 -7.19 -14.85
N ALA A 15 -0.78 -6.21 -14.46
CA ALA A 15 0.64 -6.42 -14.19
C ALA A 15 0.89 -7.07 -12.82
N ASN A 16 0.01 -6.84 -11.85
CA ASN A 16 0.19 -7.27 -10.47
C ASN A 16 -0.66 -8.49 -10.07
N ASP A 17 -1.74 -8.80 -10.82
CA ASP A 17 -2.59 -9.95 -10.54
C ASP A 17 -2.43 -11.02 -11.64
N PRO A 18 -1.80 -12.17 -11.33
CA PRO A 18 -1.67 -13.29 -12.26
C PRO A 18 -3.02 -13.88 -12.73
N ALA A 19 -4.11 -13.67 -11.95
CA ALA A 19 -5.46 -14.15 -12.31
C ALA A 19 -6.16 -13.26 -13.34
N ALA A 20 -5.64 -12.05 -13.61
CA ALA A 20 -6.23 -11.09 -14.55
C ALA A 20 -6.02 -11.51 -16.00
N ARG A 21 -6.99 -12.17 -16.60
CA ARG A 21 -6.91 -12.73 -17.98
C ARG A 21 -6.87 -11.65 -19.06
N ASN A 22 -7.73 -10.64 -18.95
CA ASN A 22 -7.85 -9.57 -19.96
C ASN A 22 -8.37 -8.26 -19.35
N SER A 23 -8.24 -7.14 -20.10
CA SER A 23 -8.62 -5.82 -19.62
C SER A 23 -10.14 -5.65 -19.46
N PHE A 24 -10.96 -6.37 -20.22
CA PHE A 24 -12.42 -6.30 -20.13
C PHE A 24 -12.91 -6.94 -18.82
N GLU A 25 -12.35 -8.09 -18.45
CA GLU A 25 -12.62 -8.74 -17.17
C GLU A 25 -12.24 -7.84 -16.00
N VAL A 26 -11.04 -7.27 -16.01
CA VAL A 26 -10.57 -6.33 -14.99
C VAL A 26 -11.51 -5.14 -14.86
N LEU A 27 -11.91 -4.53 -15.97
CA LEU A 27 -12.83 -3.39 -15.98
C LEU A 27 -14.22 -3.75 -15.43
N LEU A 28 -14.68 -4.98 -15.65
CA LEU A 28 -16.01 -5.42 -15.24
C LEU A 28 -16.08 -5.92 -13.79
N THR A 29 -15.01 -6.54 -13.28
CA THR A 29 -15.09 -7.33 -12.04
C THR A 29 -14.21 -6.81 -10.90
N TYR A 30 -13.23 -5.93 -11.16
CA TYR A 30 -12.29 -5.49 -10.13
C TYR A 30 -12.82 -4.30 -9.33
N SER A 31 -13.20 -4.56 -8.08
CA SER A 31 -13.73 -3.55 -7.16
C SER A 31 -12.79 -2.36 -6.96
N GLY A 32 -11.47 -2.60 -6.92
CA GLY A 32 -10.45 -1.56 -6.81
C GLY A 32 -10.45 -0.59 -8.00
N VAL A 33 -10.61 -1.10 -9.22
CA VAL A 33 -10.71 -0.29 -10.44
C VAL A 33 -11.99 0.55 -10.43
N HIS A 34 -13.12 -0.04 -9.99
CA HIS A 34 -14.37 0.68 -9.83
C HIS A 34 -14.28 1.80 -8.79
N ALA A 35 -13.69 1.50 -7.61
CA ALA A 35 -13.51 2.49 -6.55
C ALA A 35 -12.68 3.69 -7.02
N LEU A 36 -11.58 3.44 -7.73
CA LEU A 36 -10.73 4.50 -8.30
C LEU A 36 -11.46 5.32 -9.37
N ALA A 37 -12.29 4.68 -10.20
CA ALA A 37 -13.10 5.38 -11.22
C ALA A 37 -14.13 6.32 -10.57
N TRP A 38 -14.90 5.84 -9.58
CA TRP A 38 -15.85 6.64 -8.79
C TRP A 38 -15.17 7.75 -8.00
N HIS A 39 -14.01 7.44 -7.38
CA HIS A 39 -13.23 8.45 -6.67
C HIS A 39 -12.84 9.62 -7.58
N ARG A 40 -12.39 9.37 -8.81
CA ARG A 40 -12.02 10.45 -9.75
C ARG A 40 -13.19 11.36 -10.11
N LEU A 41 -14.41 10.82 -10.20
CA LEU A 41 -15.61 11.63 -10.36
C LEU A 41 -15.87 12.48 -9.10
N ALA A 42 -15.84 11.86 -7.92
CA ALA A 42 -16.02 12.54 -6.65
C ALA A 42 -14.97 13.62 -6.41
N TYR A 43 -13.70 13.34 -6.73
CA TYR A 43 -12.59 14.31 -6.63
C TYR A 43 -12.82 15.55 -7.50
N ARG A 44 -13.26 15.38 -8.75
CA ARG A 44 -13.58 16.52 -9.64
C ARG A 44 -14.68 17.40 -9.06
N LEU A 45 -15.77 16.81 -8.60
CA LEU A 45 -16.87 17.52 -7.96
C LEU A 45 -16.41 18.24 -6.69
N HIS A 46 -15.58 17.61 -5.89
CA HIS A 46 -14.97 18.22 -4.71
C HIS A 46 -14.11 19.45 -5.09
N LYS A 47 -13.30 19.36 -6.17
CA LYS A 47 -12.46 20.47 -6.65
C LYS A 47 -13.27 21.69 -7.12
N ILE A 48 -14.43 21.48 -7.72
CA ILE A 48 -15.36 22.55 -8.11
C ILE A 48 -16.36 22.91 -7.01
N LYS A 49 -16.04 22.53 -5.74
CA LYS A 49 -16.76 22.87 -4.51
C LYS A 49 -18.15 22.21 -4.31
N PHE A 50 -18.57 21.27 -5.14
CA PHE A 50 -19.76 20.44 -4.91
C PHE A 50 -19.47 19.34 -3.86
N LYS A 51 -19.09 19.77 -2.65
CA LYS A 51 -18.56 18.89 -1.60
C LYS A 51 -19.54 17.84 -1.12
N LEU A 52 -20.83 18.22 -0.92
CA LEU A 52 -21.86 17.28 -0.48
C LEU A 52 -22.09 16.18 -1.52
N LEU A 53 -22.28 16.55 -2.80
CA LEU A 53 -22.46 15.58 -3.87
C LEU A 53 -21.25 14.65 -4.02
N ALA A 54 -20.03 15.20 -3.91
CA ALA A 54 -18.80 14.41 -3.91
C ALA A 54 -18.77 13.38 -2.76
N ARG A 55 -19.23 13.75 -1.55
CA ARG A 55 -19.37 12.82 -0.42
C ARG A 55 -20.44 11.75 -0.67
N CYS A 56 -21.59 12.12 -1.22
CA CYS A 56 -22.61 11.14 -1.57
C CYS A 56 -22.09 10.10 -2.57
N ILE A 57 -21.39 10.52 -3.62
CA ILE A 57 -20.76 9.62 -4.59
C ILE A 57 -19.71 8.73 -3.93
N SER A 58 -18.89 9.28 -3.05
CA SER A 58 -17.88 8.51 -2.29
C SER A 58 -18.55 7.43 -1.43
N GLN A 59 -19.64 7.72 -0.74
CA GLN A 59 -20.37 6.74 0.07
C GLN A 59 -21.07 5.69 -0.78
N PHE A 60 -21.61 6.08 -1.93
CA PHE A 60 -22.18 5.13 -2.89
C PHE A 60 -21.10 4.18 -3.45
N ALA A 61 -19.93 4.70 -3.80
CA ALA A 61 -18.80 3.88 -4.23
C ALA A 61 -18.36 2.88 -3.13
N ARG A 62 -18.31 3.34 -1.86
CA ARG A 62 -18.02 2.47 -0.72
C ARG A 62 -19.06 1.35 -0.58
N PHE A 63 -20.35 1.67 -0.73
CA PHE A 63 -21.42 0.67 -0.68
C PHE A 63 -21.25 -0.40 -1.77
N LEU A 64 -20.87 -0.02 -2.99
CA LEU A 64 -20.69 -0.93 -4.12
C LEU A 64 -19.40 -1.77 -4.04
N THR A 65 -18.33 -1.19 -3.49
CA THR A 65 -16.97 -1.77 -3.61
C THR A 65 -16.36 -2.23 -2.29
N GLY A 66 -16.93 -1.81 -1.15
CA GLY A 66 -16.34 -2.02 0.15
C GLY A 66 -15.09 -1.16 0.44
N ILE A 67 -14.78 -0.20 -0.45
CA ILE A 67 -13.58 0.65 -0.40
C ILE A 67 -13.99 2.09 -0.12
N GLU A 68 -13.49 2.68 0.97
CA GLU A 68 -13.74 4.06 1.30
C GLU A 68 -12.58 4.96 0.86
N ILE A 69 -12.85 5.90 -0.05
CA ILE A 69 -11.88 6.92 -0.47
C ILE A 69 -12.50 8.29 -0.27
N HIS A 70 -11.86 9.14 0.54
CA HIS A 70 -12.33 10.51 0.71
C HIS A 70 -12.22 11.30 -0.60
N PRO A 71 -13.23 12.10 -1.01
CA PRO A 71 -13.21 12.84 -2.28
C PRO A 71 -12.04 13.79 -2.46
N ALA A 72 -11.42 14.26 -1.38
CA ALA A 72 -10.27 15.17 -1.44
C ALA A 72 -8.91 14.45 -1.55
N ALA A 73 -8.84 13.14 -1.33
CA ALA A 73 -7.60 12.37 -1.46
C ALA A 73 -7.01 12.50 -2.87
N LYS A 74 -5.69 12.56 -2.97
CA LYS A 74 -5.00 12.63 -4.26
C LYS A 74 -4.48 11.26 -4.62
N ILE A 75 -4.98 10.68 -5.71
CA ILE A 75 -4.57 9.36 -6.17
C ILE A 75 -4.20 9.44 -7.65
N GLU A 76 -2.97 9.06 -7.96
CA GLU A 76 -2.48 9.00 -9.33
C GLU A 76 -3.10 7.84 -10.12
N GLY A 77 -2.91 7.84 -11.43
CA GLY A 77 -3.21 6.69 -12.27
C GLY A 77 -2.13 5.62 -12.15
N GLY A 78 -2.53 4.34 -12.24
CA GLY A 78 -1.61 3.21 -12.12
C GLY A 78 -1.44 2.74 -10.67
N VAL A 79 -2.38 3.06 -9.79
CA VAL A 79 -2.53 2.45 -8.47
C VAL A 79 -3.36 1.18 -8.60
N PHE A 80 -2.96 0.11 -7.92
CA PHE A 80 -3.70 -1.13 -7.88
C PHE A 80 -4.24 -1.40 -6.47
N ILE A 81 -5.55 -1.54 -6.34
CA ILE A 81 -6.21 -1.96 -5.09
C ILE A 81 -6.68 -3.39 -5.29
N ASP A 82 -6.00 -4.33 -4.65
CA ASP A 82 -6.29 -5.75 -4.73
C ASP A 82 -7.21 -6.19 -3.60
N HIS A 83 -8.24 -7.00 -3.93
CA HIS A 83 -9.34 -7.40 -3.06
C HIS A 83 -10.16 -6.21 -2.50
N GLY A 84 -9.52 -5.24 -1.92
CA GLY A 84 -9.99 -3.92 -1.55
C GLY A 84 -10.95 -3.81 -0.35
N SER A 85 -11.62 -4.87 0.07
CA SER A 85 -12.59 -4.83 1.16
C SER A 85 -12.00 -4.20 2.43
N GLY A 86 -12.67 -3.18 2.98
CA GLY A 86 -12.24 -2.48 4.19
C GLY A 86 -11.02 -1.57 4.02
N VAL A 87 -10.61 -1.25 2.80
CA VAL A 87 -9.63 -0.19 2.54
C VAL A 87 -10.24 1.16 2.88
N VAL A 88 -9.49 2.00 3.60
CA VAL A 88 -9.89 3.38 3.94
C VAL A 88 -8.76 4.34 3.58
N ILE A 89 -9.06 5.32 2.73
CA ILE A 89 -8.12 6.38 2.30
C ILE A 89 -8.67 7.74 2.74
N GLY A 90 -7.98 8.39 3.69
CA GLY A 90 -8.42 9.63 4.33
C GLY A 90 -8.22 10.88 3.47
N GLU A 91 -8.80 12.00 3.92
CA GLU A 91 -8.95 13.27 3.19
C GLU A 91 -7.67 13.83 2.60
N THR A 92 -6.59 13.86 3.35
CA THR A 92 -5.31 14.49 2.94
C THR A 92 -4.27 13.46 2.51
N ALA A 93 -4.69 12.20 2.28
CA ALA A 93 -3.80 11.16 1.75
C ALA A 93 -3.39 11.46 0.31
N GLU A 94 -2.15 11.12 0.00
CA GLU A 94 -1.61 11.18 -1.36
C GLU A 94 -1.03 9.81 -1.71
N VAL A 95 -1.41 9.26 -2.87
CA VAL A 95 -0.98 7.94 -3.32
C VAL A 95 -0.44 8.05 -4.75
N HIS A 96 0.83 7.72 -4.92
CA HIS A 96 1.51 7.81 -6.20
C HIS A 96 1.43 6.50 -6.99
N LYS A 97 1.77 6.60 -8.27
CA LYS A 97 1.71 5.49 -9.26
C LYS A 97 2.51 4.25 -8.82
N GLY A 98 2.10 3.10 -9.30
CA GLY A 98 2.77 1.82 -8.99
C GLY A 98 2.51 1.30 -7.58
N THR A 99 1.77 2.05 -6.75
CA THR A 99 1.39 1.59 -5.40
C THR A 99 0.40 0.44 -5.49
N VAL A 100 0.64 -0.62 -4.70
CA VAL A 100 -0.25 -1.76 -4.51
C VAL A 100 -0.84 -1.71 -3.10
N ILE A 101 -2.17 -1.80 -3.00
CA ILE A 101 -2.93 -1.69 -1.75
C ILE A 101 -3.79 -2.94 -1.59
N TYR A 102 -3.59 -3.70 -0.52
CA TYR A 102 -4.40 -4.87 -0.21
C TYR A 102 -5.57 -4.53 0.72
N GLN A 103 -6.47 -5.49 0.89
CA GLN A 103 -7.67 -5.37 1.74
C GLN A 103 -7.33 -4.92 3.16
N GLY A 104 -8.25 -4.17 3.78
CA GLY A 104 -8.15 -3.73 5.15
C GLY A 104 -7.07 -2.69 5.45
N VAL A 105 -6.37 -2.16 4.43
CA VAL A 105 -5.40 -1.08 4.60
C VAL A 105 -6.10 0.20 5.02
N THR A 106 -5.49 0.95 5.96
CA THR A 106 -5.97 2.27 6.36
C THR A 106 -4.87 3.32 6.19
N LEU A 107 -5.16 4.35 5.40
CA LEU A 107 -4.38 5.59 5.33
C LEU A 107 -5.11 6.64 6.16
N GLY A 108 -4.80 6.70 7.46
CA GLY A 108 -5.54 7.46 8.47
C GLY A 108 -4.75 8.60 9.11
N GLY A 109 -5.46 9.41 9.89
CA GLY A 109 -4.86 10.39 10.81
C GLY A 109 -4.73 9.82 12.22
N THR A 110 -3.97 10.49 13.08
CA THR A 110 -3.74 10.08 14.47
C THR A 110 -4.61 10.85 15.48
N GLY A 111 -5.29 11.91 15.07
CA GLY A 111 -6.03 12.74 16.01
C GLY A 111 -6.87 13.84 15.36
N LYS A 112 -7.03 14.95 16.10
CA LYS A 112 -7.88 16.10 15.74
C LYS A 112 -7.13 17.18 14.93
N GLU A 113 -5.97 16.89 14.41
CA GLU A 113 -5.13 17.83 13.67
C GLU A 113 -5.84 18.34 12.42
N ARG A 114 -5.69 19.64 12.15
CA ARG A 114 -6.15 20.27 10.91
C ARG A 114 -4.98 20.29 9.91
N GLY A 115 -5.28 20.21 8.61
CA GLY A 115 -4.27 20.20 7.55
C GLY A 115 -3.82 18.80 7.14
N LYS A 116 -2.54 18.62 6.82
CA LYS A 116 -1.94 17.35 6.38
C LYS A 116 -1.85 16.38 7.57
N ARG A 117 -2.79 15.45 7.66
CA ARG A 117 -2.91 14.46 8.74
C ARG A 117 -2.95 13.01 8.27
N HIS A 118 -2.98 12.80 6.97
CA HIS A 118 -2.94 11.47 6.35
C HIS A 118 -1.65 11.30 5.56
N PRO A 119 -1.14 10.07 5.38
CA PRO A 119 0.16 9.83 4.80
C PRO A 119 0.25 10.19 3.32
N THR A 120 1.50 10.43 2.88
CA THR A 120 1.90 10.43 1.49
C THR A 120 2.59 9.10 1.18
N ILE A 121 2.04 8.35 0.25
CA ILE A 121 2.58 7.08 -0.23
C ILE A 121 3.28 7.33 -1.56
N MET A 122 4.60 7.18 -1.56
CA MET A 122 5.41 7.42 -2.76
C MET A 122 5.24 6.29 -3.79
N GLU A 123 5.94 6.41 -4.91
CA GLU A 123 5.83 5.47 -6.02
C GLU A 123 6.24 4.04 -5.63
N ASN A 124 5.63 3.04 -6.26
CA ASN A 124 5.97 1.61 -6.16
C ASN A 124 5.93 1.04 -4.71
N VAL A 125 5.18 1.66 -3.82
CA VAL A 125 4.98 1.18 -2.44
C VAL A 125 4.01 0.01 -2.43
N THR A 126 4.29 -1.00 -1.59
CA THR A 126 3.37 -2.10 -1.30
C THR A 126 2.80 -1.96 0.11
N LEU A 127 1.47 -1.86 0.22
CA LEU A 127 0.74 -1.85 1.48
C LEU A 127 0.01 -3.19 1.64
N SER A 128 0.60 -4.10 2.41
CA SER A 128 0.05 -5.45 2.57
C SER A 128 -1.23 -5.47 3.43
N ALA A 129 -1.94 -6.60 3.39
CA ALA A 129 -3.26 -6.77 3.99
C ALA A 129 -3.33 -6.28 5.45
N GLY A 130 -4.33 -5.46 5.73
CA GLY A 130 -4.58 -4.95 7.09
C GLY A 130 -3.59 -3.92 7.62
N ALA A 131 -2.60 -3.49 6.85
CA ALA A 131 -1.64 -2.47 7.30
C ALA A 131 -2.33 -1.13 7.63
N LYS A 132 -1.88 -0.47 8.69
CA LYS A 132 -2.38 0.84 9.13
C LYS A 132 -1.24 1.86 9.06
N VAL A 133 -1.39 2.88 8.24
CA VAL A 133 -0.43 3.99 8.14
C VAL A 133 -1.13 5.24 8.67
N LEU A 134 -0.72 5.70 9.84
CA LEU A 134 -1.47 6.69 10.61
C LEU A 134 -0.59 7.92 10.90
N GLY A 135 -0.91 9.05 10.25
CA GLY A 135 -0.21 10.32 10.42
C GLY A 135 0.14 11.02 9.11
N GLY A 136 0.52 12.28 9.18
CA GLY A 136 0.82 13.15 8.03
C GLY A 136 2.27 13.06 7.53
N PHE A 137 2.87 11.87 7.52
CA PHE A 137 4.25 11.63 7.13
C PHE A 137 4.35 10.91 5.77
N THR A 138 5.57 10.67 5.30
CA THR A 138 5.85 10.03 4.01
C THR A 138 6.28 8.57 4.19
N VAL A 139 5.74 7.70 3.36
CA VAL A 139 6.26 6.35 3.09
C VAL A 139 7.04 6.42 1.79
N GLY A 140 8.36 6.20 1.89
CA GLY A 140 9.31 6.37 0.79
C GLY A 140 9.08 5.40 -0.36
N GLU A 141 9.60 5.78 -1.52
CA GLU A 141 9.51 5.00 -2.76
C GLU A 141 9.93 3.54 -2.56
N GLY A 142 9.22 2.61 -3.18
CA GLY A 142 9.55 1.19 -3.15
C GLY A 142 9.48 0.54 -1.77
N ALA A 143 8.98 1.24 -0.74
CA ALA A 143 8.84 0.66 0.59
C ALA A 143 7.76 -0.44 0.61
N LYS A 144 7.94 -1.41 1.51
CA LYS A 144 6.99 -2.51 1.73
C LYS A 144 6.50 -2.48 3.17
N ILE A 145 5.20 -2.30 3.34
CA ILE A 145 4.55 -2.35 4.65
C ILE A 145 3.92 -3.72 4.81
N GLY A 146 4.43 -4.49 5.76
CA GLY A 146 3.99 -5.86 6.02
C GLY A 146 2.55 -5.95 6.50
N ALA A 147 1.96 -7.15 6.35
CA ALA A 147 0.58 -7.39 6.75
C ALA A 147 0.36 -7.10 8.24
N GLY A 148 -0.73 -6.40 8.55
CA GLY A 148 -1.09 -6.02 9.92
C GLY A 148 -0.15 -5.01 10.60
N ALA A 149 0.86 -4.49 9.91
CA ALA A 149 1.77 -3.51 10.51
C ALA A 149 1.07 -2.18 10.80
N VAL A 150 1.41 -1.54 11.94
CA VAL A 150 0.91 -0.22 12.34
C VAL A 150 2.05 0.79 12.28
N VAL A 151 2.08 1.59 11.21
CA VAL A 151 3.11 2.58 10.93
C VAL A 151 2.69 3.93 11.46
N LEU A 152 3.51 4.53 12.33
CA LEU A 152 3.22 5.78 13.04
C LEU A 152 4.26 6.88 12.78
N LYS A 153 5.24 6.61 11.92
CA LYS A 153 6.33 7.53 11.59
C LYS A 153 6.85 7.27 10.19
N GLU A 154 7.64 8.21 9.70
CA GLU A 154 8.25 8.18 8.37
C GLU A 154 8.98 6.87 8.06
N VAL A 155 8.83 6.42 6.81
CA VAL A 155 9.45 5.19 6.31
C VAL A 155 10.44 5.55 5.20
N PRO A 156 11.72 5.16 5.33
CA PRO A 156 12.72 5.38 4.28
C PRO A 156 12.36 4.68 2.97
N PRO A 157 12.86 5.18 1.83
CA PRO A 157 12.74 4.48 0.55
C PRO A 157 13.29 3.04 0.64
N TYR A 158 12.66 2.12 -0.10
CA TYR A 158 13.04 0.70 -0.22
C TYR A 158 13.09 -0.07 1.12
N ALA A 159 12.55 0.52 2.19
CA ALA A 159 12.47 -0.13 3.50
C ALA A 159 11.32 -1.14 3.56
N THR A 160 11.54 -2.20 4.33
CA THR A 160 10.48 -3.13 4.75
C THR A 160 10.14 -2.87 6.21
N VAL A 161 8.85 -2.61 6.49
CA VAL A 161 8.34 -2.33 7.84
C VAL A 161 7.37 -3.42 8.24
N VAL A 162 7.49 -3.95 9.47
CA VAL A 162 6.58 -4.96 10.02
C VAL A 162 6.28 -4.69 11.50
N GLY A 163 5.21 -5.26 12.00
CA GLY A 163 4.86 -5.30 13.42
C GLY A 163 4.00 -4.14 13.93
N VAL A 164 3.66 -4.20 15.23
CA VAL A 164 2.86 -3.21 15.97
C VAL A 164 3.59 -2.85 17.26
N PRO A 165 4.13 -1.63 17.36
CA PRO A 165 4.27 -0.61 16.32
C PRO A 165 5.27 -1.03 15.24
N GLY A 166 5.07 -0.50 14.01
CA GLY A 166 5.90 -0.82 12.85
C GLY A 166 7.37 -0.47 13.04
N ARG A 167 8.24 -1.41 12.67
CA ARG A 167 9.71 -1.23 12.70
C ARG A 167 10.31 -1.55 11.34
N VAL A 168 11.29 -0.77 10.92
CA VAL A 168 12.10 -1.08 9.75
C VAL A 168 12.96 -2.30 10.09
N VAL A 169 12.73 -3.39 9.36
CA VAL A 169 13.49 -4.64 9.52
C VAL A 169 14.53 -4.83 8.42
N ARG A 170 14.37 -4.11 7.31
CA ARG A 170 15.28 -4.20 6.16
C ARG A 170 15.18 -2.93 5.31
N VAL A 171 16.30 -2.53 4.70
CA VAL A 171 16.36 -1.55 3.59
C VAL A 171 17.11 -2.23 2.45
N ARG A 172 16.57 -2.15 1.22
CA ARG A 172 17.17 -2.77 0.03
C ARG A 172 17.67 -1.71 -0.92
N PRO A 173 18.79 -1.96 -1.64
CA PRO A 173 19.18 -1.11 -2.75
C PRO A 173 18.10 -1.07 -3.85
N PRO A 174 17.96 0.04 -4.58
CA PRO A 174 16.96 0.20 -5.65
C PRO A 174 17.02 -0.89 -6.73
N GLU A 175 18.21 -1.32 -7.11
CA GLU A 175 18.47 -2.35 -8.12
C GLU A 175 17.94 -3.75 -7.75
N MET A 176 17.71 -3.99 -6.46
CA MET A 176 17.15 -5.25 -5.95
C MET A 176 15.63 -5.15 -5.70
N HIS A 177 15.01 -4.03 -6.06
CA HIS A 177 13.59 -3.81 -5.83
C HIS A 177 12.77 -4.39 -7.00
N ASP A 178 12.01 -5.44 -6.72
CA ASP A 178 10.97 -5.97 -7.58
C ASP A 178 9.60 -5.68 -6.98
N SER A 179 8.80 -4.87 -7.67
CA SER A 179 7.44 -4.48 -7.26
C SER A 179 6.38 -5.50 -7.67
N THR A 180 6.74 -6.55 -8.42
CA THR A 180 5.79 -7.59 -8.81
C THR A 180 5.41 -8.49 -7.62
N HIS A 181 4.24 -9.11 -7.70
CA HIS A 181 3.78 -10.05 -6.66
C HIS A 181 4.77 -11.22 -6.50
N ALA A 182 5.31 -11.74 -7.60
CA ALA A 182 6.34 -12.79 -7.61
C ALA A 182 7.62 -12.33 -6.87
N GLY A 183 8.08 -11.11 -7.11
CA GLY A 183 9.24 -10.54 -6.41
C GLY A 183 8.99 -10.34 -4.92
N ILE A 184 7.75 -10.04 -4.50
CA ILE A 184 7.39 -9.94 -3.08
C ILE A 184 7.52 -11.30 -2.39
N ILE A 185 7.00 -12.37 -3.00
CA ILE A 185 7.06 -13.75 -2.47
C ILE A 185 8.50 -14.25 -2.43
N ALA A 186 9.23 -14.16 -3.55
CA ALA A 186 10.63 -14.59 -3.64
C ALA A 186 11.52 -13.87 -2.59
N ASN A 187 11.34 -12.58 -2.46
CA ASN A 187 12.07 -11.78 -1.48
C ASN A 187 11.71 -12.11 -0.02
N THR A 188 10.49 -12.59 0.24
CA THR A 188 10.09 -13.05 1.58
C THR A 188 10.73 -14.40 1.90
N ALA A 189 10.75 -15.34 0.95
CA ALA A 189 11.40 -16.64 1.09
C ALA A 189 12.91 -16.49 1.36
N LEU A 190 13.61 -15.68 0.56
CA LEU A 190 15.04 -15.36 0.78
C LEU A 190 15.31 -14.75 2.16
N SER A 191 14.35 -13.96 2.72
CA SER A 191 14.53 -13.40 4.07
C SER A 191 14.37 -14.44 5.18
N PHE A 192 13.57 -15.49 4.97
CA PHE A 192 13.45 -16.60 5.91
C PHE A 192 14.72 -17.46 5.92
N GLU A 193 15.23 -17.85 4.75
CA GLU A 193 16.47 -18.61 4.62
C GLU A 193 17.68 -17.88 5.22
N ALA A 194 17.82 -16.59 4.92
CA ALA A 194 18.88 -15.78 5.49
C ALA A 194 18.80 -15.67 7.02
N LYS A 195 17.58 -15.57 7.59
CA LYS A 195 17.36 -15.56 9.04
C LYS A 195 17.70 -16.90 9.67
N GLU A 196 17.35 -18.00 9.01
CA GLU A 196 17.66 -19.34 9.49
C GLU A 196 19.16 -19.61 9.48
N GLU A 197 19.86 -19.13 8.44
CA GLU A 197 21.32 -19.23 8.34
C GLU A 197 22.04 -18.37 9.38
N MET A 198 21.60 -17.14 9.61
CA MET A 198 22.10 -16.28 10.69
C MET A 198 21.85 -16.89 12.07
N ALA A 199 20.69 -17.51 12.30
CA ALA A 199 20.41 -18.20 13.56
C ALA A 199 21.30 -19.42 13.76
N LYS A 200 21.58 -20.20 12.73
CA LYS A 200 22.52 -21.33 12.74
C LYS A 200 23.94 -20.87 13.04
N GLN A 201 24.42 -19.80 12.40
CA GLN A 201 25.72 -19.23 12.65
C GLN A 201 25.88 -18.69 14.08
N ALA A 202 24.86 -17.99 14.59
CA ALA A 202 24.86 -17.49 15.97
C ALA A 202 24.89 -18.63 17.00
N ALA A 203 24.20 -19.74 16.74
CA ALA A 203 24.21 -20.92 17.60
C ALA A 203 25.60 -21.57 17.62
N ILE A 204 26.28 -21.72 16.46
CA ILE A 204 27.63 -22.27 16.35
C ILE A 204 28.65 -21.39 17.12
N GLU A 205 28.50 -20.07 16.98
CA GLU A 205 29.42 -19.13 17.67
C GLU A 205 29.23 -19.14 19.19
N ALA A 206 27.98 -19.27 19.65
CA ALA A 206 27.66 -19.43 21.08
C ALA A 206 28.24 -20.73 21.66
N GLU A 207 28.17 -21.82 20.91
CA GLU A 207 28.71 -23.11 21.31
C GLU A 207 30.27 -23.10 21.37
N LYS A 208 30.95 -22.45 20.41
CA LYS A 208 32.39 -22.22 20.46
C LYS A 208 32.81 -21.44 21.71
N LYS A 209 32.13 -20.32 22.00
CA LYS A 209 32.41 -19.51 23.22
C LYS A 209 32.15 -20.28 24.54
N ARG A 210 31.25 -21.24 24.53
CA ARG A 210 30.97 -22.09 25.69
C ARG A 210 32.04 -23.17 25.91
N ASN A 211 32.64 -23.66 24.83
CA ASN A 211 33.69 -24.66 24.87
C ASN A 211 35.08 -24.05 25.22
N GLU A 212 35.34 -22.78 24.88
CA GLU A 212 36.52 -22.03 25.22
C GLU A 212 36.61 -21.59 26.71
N LYS A 213 35.45 -21.68 27.42
CA LYS A 213 35.36 -21.34 28.86
C LYS A 213 35.41 -22.55 29.80
N LYS A 214 35.60 -23.75 29.24
CA LYS A 214 35.82 -25.00 30.01
C LYS A 214 37.27 -25.42 29.90
#